data_fbe84d69a7008684cebd6c057abfc73e
#
_entry.id   fbe84d69a7008684cebd6c057abfc73e
#
_cell.length_a   1.000
_cell.length_b   1.000
_cell.length_c   1.000
_cell.angle_alpha   90.00
_cell.angle_beta   90.00
_cell.angle_gamma   90.00
#
_symmetry.space_group_name_H-M   'P 1'
#
loop_
_entity.id
_entity.type
_entity.pdbx_description
1 polymer ?
#
loop_
_entity_poly.entity_id
_entity_poly.type
_entity_poly.pdbx_seq_one_letter_code
_entity_poly.pdbx_strand_id
1 'polypeptide(L)'
;PGIAALILTIGMSVDSNVLIYERIREELTGGKPLRTAIEIGYKKAFSAIMDSHVTSLITAVILYQFGTGPIQGFALTLIIGLIANLFTAIVITRIIFDIMTDKGKTQINFG
;
A
#
# COMPACT_ATOMS: atom_id res chain seq x y z
N PRO A 1 -5.32 -18.18 -15.27
CA PRO A 1 -4.16 -17.68 -14.49
C PRO A 1 -4.14 -16.17 -14.39
N GLY A 2 -4.38 -15.44 -15.51
CA GLY A 2 -4.43 -13.98 -15.48
C GLY A 2 -5.54 -13.45 -14.60
N ILE A 3 -6.69 -14.10 -14.62
CA ILE A 3 -7.83 -13.73 -13.74
C ILE A 3 -7.46 -13.92 -12.29
N ALA A 4 -6.79 -15.03 -11.95
CA ALA A 4 -6.34 -15.28 -10.58
C ALA A 4 -5.36 -14.22 -10.12
N ALA A 5 -4.44 -13.78 -10.97
CA ALA A 5 -3.50 -12.72 -10.65
C ALA A 5 -4.21 -11.39 -10.41
N LEU A 6 -5.22 -11.07 -11.22
CA LEU A 6 -6.01 -9.86 -11.03
C LEU A 6 -6.77 -9.89 -9.72
N ILE A 7 -7.40 -11.01 -9.38
CA ILE A 7 -8.12 -11.16 -8.11
C ILE A 7 -7.15 -11.00 -6.94
N LEU A 8 -5.99 -11.62 -7.01
CA LEU A 8 -4.96 -11.49 -5.97
C LEU A 8 -4.51 -10.04 -5.81
N THR A 9 -4.27 -9.34 -6.92
CA THR A 9 -3.84 -7.94 -6.91
C THR A 9 -4.92 -7.04 -6.31
N ILE A 10 -6.18 -7.25 -6.66
CA ILE A 10 -7.31 -6.51 -6.10
C ILE A 10 -7.40 -6.77 -4.60
N GLY A 11 -7.26 -8.03 -4.18
CA GLY A 11 -7.26 -8.40 -2.77
C GLY A 11 -6.16 -7.70 -2.00
N MET A 12 -4.96 -7.64 -2.54
CA MET A 12 -3.85 -6.93 -1.91
C MET A 12 -4.12 -5.44 -1.79
N SER A 13 -4.73 -4.84 -2.80
CA SER A 13 -5.10 -3.42 -2.76
C SER A 13 -6.11 -3.13 -1.65
N VAL A 14 -7.14 -3.98 -1.52
CA VAL A 14 -8.13 -3.86 -0.45
C VAL A 14 -7.47 -4.07 0.91
N ASP A 15 -6.61 -5.08 1.04
CA ASP A 15 -5.89 -5.35 2.28
C ASP A 15 -5.01 -4.17 2.68
N SER A 16 -4.39 -3.50 1.71
CA SER A 16 -3.59 -2.31 1.99
C SER A 16 -4.43 -1.20 2.61
N ASN A 17 -5.62 -0.96 2.08
CA ASN A 17 -6.52 0.04 2.63
C ASN A 17 -6.99 -0.33 4.04
N VAL A 18 -7.32 -1.59 4.26
CA VAL A 18 -7.73 -2.09 5.58
C VAL A 18 -6.58 -1.95 6.58
N LEU A 19 -5.37 -2.28 6.16
CA LEU A 19 -4.20 -2.19 7.01
C LEU A 19 -3.91 -0.74 7.43
N ILE A 20 -4.04 0.21 6.50
CA ILE A 20 -3.88 1.62 6.79
C ILE A 20 -4.94 2.06 7.83
N TYR A 21 -6.20 1.70 7.61
CA TYR A 21 -7.29 2.05 8.50
C TYR A 21 -7.06 1.48 9.90
N GLU A 22 -6.68 0.21 10.00
CA GLU A 22 -6.45 -0.45 11.28
C GLU A 22 -5.28 0.18 12.05
N ARG A 23 -4.21 0.53 11.36
CA ARG A 23 -3.06 1.16 11.99
C ARG A 23 -3.41 2.55 12.53
N ILE A 24 -4.16 3.33 11.76
CA ILE A 24 -4.61 4.65 12.21
C ILE A 24 -5.52 4.50 13.42
N ARG A 25 -6.45 3.56 13.39
CA ARG A 25 -7.36 3.30 14.49
C ARG A 25 -6.60 2.88 15.75
N GLU A 26 -5.59 2.05 15.60
CA GLU A 26 -4.75 1.59 16.70
C GLU A 26 -4.04 2.77 17.37
N GLU A 27 -3.51 3.69 16.58
CA GLU A 27 -2.83 4.87 17.10
C GLU A 27 -3.82 5.82 17.79
N LEU A 28 -5.03 5.95 17.26
CA LEU A 28 -6.09 6.75 17.90
C LEU A 28 -6.48 6.15 19.25
N THR A 29 -6.61 4.83 19.32
CA THR A 29 -6.94 4.12 20.57
C THR A 29 -5.85 4.32 21.61
N GLY A 30 -4.61 4.52 21.19
CA GLY A 30 -3.49 4.83 22.09
C GLY A 30 -3.50 6.25 22.64
N GLY A 31 -4.51 7.05 22.31
CA GLY A 31 -4.66 8.40 22.87
C GLY A 31 -3.94 9.49 22.11
N LYS A 32 -3.43 9.21 20.92
CA LYS A 32 -2.72 10.20 20.11
C LYS A 32 -3.70 11.14 19.42
N PRO A 33 -3.30 12.40 19.17
CA PRO A 33 -4.11 13.31 18.36
C PRO A 33 -4.38 12.72 16.98
N LEU A 34 -5.52 13.07 16.38
CA LEU A 34 -5.93 12.52 15.09
C LEU A 34 -4.84 12.68 14.02
N ARG A 35 -4.26 13.85 13.93
CA ARG A 35 -3.22 14.14 12.95
C ARG A 35 -1.99 13.25 13.14
N THR A 36 -1.51 13.15 14.36
CA THR A 36 -0.37 12.30 14.70
C THR A 36 -0.68 10.84 14.45
N ALA A 37 -1.90 10.40 14.82
CA ALA A 37 -2.35 9.04 14.59
C ALA A 37 -2.36 8.70 13.10
N ILE A 38 -2.85 9.59 12.26
CA ILE A 38 -2.87 9.38 10.80
C ILE A 38 -1.44 9.28 10.28
N GLU A 39 -0.57 10.18 10.67
CA GLU A 39 0.81 10.19 10.21
C GLU A 39 1.56 8.91 10.60
N ILE A 40 1.52 8.56 11.88
CA ILE A 40 2.23 7.38 12.37
C ILE A 40 1.62 6.10 11.83
N GLY A 41 0.29 6.00 11.87
CA GLY A 41 -0.42 4.82 11.37
C GLY A 41 -0.17 4.59 9.90
N TYR A 42 -0.17 5.66 9.10
CA TYR A 42 0.08 5.58 7.68
C TYR A 42 1.53 5.13 7.39
N LYS A 43 2.50 5.69 8.10
CA LYS A 43 3.90 5.29 7.95
C LYS A 43 4.11 3.81 8.26
N LYS A 44 3.53 3.34 9.36
CA LYS A 44 3.65 1.92 9.73
C LYS A 44 3.00 1.01 8.69
N ALA A 45 1.80 1.38 8.24
CA ALA A 45 1.09 0.60 7.24
C ALA A 45 1.82 0.61 5.90
N PHE A 46 2.34 1.77 5.50
CA PHE A 46 3.09 1.89 4.26
C PHE A 46 4.32 1.00 4.25
N SER A 47 5.07 0.97 5.36
CA SER A 47 6.23 0.09 5.48
C SER A 47 5.84 -1.37 5.30
N ALA A 48 4.75 -1.82 5.93
CA ALA A 48 4.24 -3.18 5.78
C ALA A 48 3.77 -3.46 4.35
N ILE A 49 3.10 -2.50 3.73
CA ILE A 49 2.63 -2.62 2.34
C ILE A 49 3.82 -2.75 1.39
N MET A 50 4.83 -1.90 1.55
CA MET A 50 6.04 -1.98 0.72
C MET A 50 6.74 -3.32 0.87
N ASP A 51 6.89 -3.78 2.12
CA ASP A 51 7.55 -5.05 2.39
C ASP A 51 6.81 -6.21 1.72
N SER A 52 5.49 -6.29 1.88
CA SER A 52 4.70 -7.37 1.29
C SER A 52 4.70 -7.31 -0.24
N HIS A 53 4.63 -6.12 -0.82
CA HIS A 53 4.65 -5.96 -2.27
C HIS A 53 6.01 -6.31 -2.86
N VAL A 54 7.10 -5.90 -2.22
CA VAL A 54 8.44 -6.24 -2.67
C VAL A 54 8.66 -7.74 -2.60
N THR A 55 8.24 -8.38 -1.52
CA THR A 55 8.33 -9.83 -1.36
C THR A 55 7.54 -10.56 -2.45
N SER A 56 6.31 -10.13 -2.70
CA SER A 56 5.47 -10.71 -3.74
C SER A 56 6.06 -10.49 -5.13
N LEU A 57 6.65 -9.32 -5.36
CA LEU A 57 7.28 -9.00 -6.63
C LEU A 57 8.49 -9.92 -6.90
N ILE A 58 9.32 -10.15 -5.89
CA ILE A 58 10.46 -11.06 -6.00
C ILE A 58 9.97 -12.47 -6.35
N THR A 59 8.94 -12.94 -5.65
CA THR A 59 8.34 -14.25 -5.92
C THR A 59 7.79 -14.32 -7.34
N ALA A 60 7.10 -13.26 -7.79
CA ALA A 60 6.53 -13.21 -9.14
C ALA A 60 7.62 -13.22 -10.21
N VAL A 61 8.72 -12.51 -9.99
CA VAL A 61 9.84 -12.52 -10.92
C VAL A 61 10.46 -13.91 -11.04
N ILE A 62 10.62 -14.60 -9.92
CA ILE A 62 11.11 -15.98 -9.90
C ILE A 62 10.17 -16.91 -10.68
N LEU A 63 8.86 -16.78 -10.44
CA LEU A 63 7.87 -17.56 -11.15
C LEU A 63 7.90 -17.28 -12.65
N TYR A 64 8.11 -16.04 -13.04
CA TYR A 64 8.21 -15.67 -14.45
C TYR A 64 9.43 -16.30 -15.11
N GLN A 65 10.57 -16.29 -14.41
CA GLN A 65 11.82 -16.85 -14.91
C GLN A 65 11.75 -18.37 -15.10
N PHE A 66 11.15 -19.07 -14.14
CA PHE A 66 11.16 -20.54 -14.09
C PHE A 66 9.83 -21.17 -14.51
N GLY A 67 8.79 -20.37 -14.66
CA GLY A 67 7.48 -20.86 -15.06
C GLY A 67 7.37 -21.02 -16.58
N THR A 68 6.39 -21.79 -17.00
CA THR A 68 6.06 -21.98 -18.41
C THR A 68 4.56 -21.83 -18.59
N GLY A 69 4.16 -21.39 -19.79
CA GLY A 69 2.75 -21.30 -20.15
C GLY A 69 1.90 -20.48 -19.18
N PRO A 70 0.85 -21.08 -18.60
CA PRO A 70 -0.07 -20.35 -17.72
C PRO A 70 0.60 -19.74 -16.48
N ILE A 71 1.61 -20.40 -15.92
CA ILE A 71 2.34 -19.90 -14.77
C ILE A 71 3.08 -18.62 -15.12
N GLN A 72 3.69 -18.58 -16.28
CA GLN A 72 4.40 -17.40 -16.75
C GLN A 72 3.44 -16.23 -16.98
N GLY A 73 2.28 -16.51 -17.57
CA GLY A 73 1.23 -15.50 -17.75
C GLY A 73 0.70 -14.96 -16.43
N PHE A 74 0.49 -15.83 -15.47
CA PHE A 74 0.08 -15.45 -14.11
C PHE A 74 1.12 -14.52 -13.49
N ALA A 75 2.40 -14.91 -13.56
CA ALA A 75 3.49 -14.13 -12.96
C ALA A 75 3.61 -12.75 -13.62
N LEU A 76 3.50 -12.67 -14.94
CA LEU A 76 3.57 -11.40 -15.64
C LEU A 76 2.44 -10.46 -15.23
N THR A 77 1.21 -10.96 -15.17
CA THR A 77 0.06 -10.17 -14.72
C THR A 77 0.25 -9.72 -13.29
N LEU A 78 0.76 -10.58 -12.43
CA LEU A 78 1.02 -10.27 -11.03
C LEU A 78 2.07 -9.17 -10.89
N ILE A 79 3.15 -9.23 -11.67
CA ILE A 79 4.20 -8.21 -11.67
C ILE A 79 3.62 -6.85 -12.05
N ILE A 80 2.84 -6.80 -13.13
CA ILE A 80 2.22 -5.56 -13.59
C ILE A 80 1.28 -5.01 -12.51
N GLY A 81 0.45 -5.87 -11.93
CA GLY A 81 -0.50 -5.46 -10.88
C GLY A 81 0.20 -4.96 -9.64
N LEU A 82 1.28 -5.62 -9.21
CA LEU A 82 2.05 -5.20 -8.03
C LEU A 82 2.72 -3.86 -8.26
N ILE A 83 3.29 -3.64 -9.43
CA ILE A 83 3.91 -2.35 -9.78
C ILE A 83 2.85 -1.25 -9.78
N ALA A 84 1.69 -1.52 -10.37
CA ALA A 84 0.58 -0.57 -10.38
C ALA A 84 0.11 -0.24 -8.95
N ASN A 85 -0.01 -1.24 -8.09
CA ASN A 85 -0.40 -1.04 -6.69
C ASN A 85 0.64 -0.22 -5.92
N LEU A 86 1.92 -0.50 -6.13
CA LEU A 86 2.98 0.28 -5.50
C LEU A 86 2.97 1.72 -5.97
N PHE A 87 2.78 1.94 -7.26
CA PHE A 87 2.68 3.29 -7.81
C PHE A 87 1.52 4.04 -7.17
N THR A 88 0.34 3.40 -7.11
CA THR A 88 -0.84 4.00 -6.49
C THR A 88 -0.60 4.30 -5.02
N ALA A 89 0.02 3.38 -4.28
CA ALA A 89 0.32 3.59 -2.86
C ALA A 89 1.26 4.78 -2.65
N ILE A 90 2.28 4.91 -3.49
CA ILE A 90 3.22 6.03 -3.41
C ILE A 90 2.52 7.36 -3.73
N VAL A 91 1.67 7.39 -4.76
CA VAL A 91 0.92 8.59 -5.13
C VAL A 91 -0.03 9.00 -4.01
N ILE A 92 -0.78 8.05 -3.46
CA ILE A 92 -1.72 8.31 -2.36
C ILE A 92 -0.96 8.81 -1.14
N THR A 93 0.18 8.20 -0.81
CA THR A 93 1.02 8.65 0.31
C THR A 93 1.41 10.10 0.15
N ARG A 94 1.88 10.45 -1.04
CA ARG A 94 2.30 11.80 -1.34
C ARG A 94 1.16 12.81 -1.21
N ILE A 95 -0.01 12.45 -1.73
CA ILE A 95 -1.21 13.29 -1.65
C ILE A 95 -1.61 13.48 -0.19
N ILE A 96 -1.62 12.41 0.60
CA ILE A 96 -1.99 12.49 2.02
C ILE A 96 -1.01 13.38 2.79
N PHE A 97 0.29 13.22 2.56
CA PHE A 97 1.28 14.06 3.22
C PHE A 97 1.17 15.53 2.80
N ASP A 98 0.90 15.79 1.54
CA ASP A 98 0.69 17.15 1.06
C ASP A 98 -0.52 17.79 1.72
N ILE A 99 -1.64 17.06 1.78
CA ILE A 99 -2.87 17.54 2.43
C ILE A 99 -2.61 17.77 3.91
N MET A 100 -1.94 16.87 4.59
CA MET A 100 -1.64 17.00 6.02
C MET A 100 -0.71 18.19 6.29
N THR A 101 0.26 18.40 5.41
CA THR A 101 1.17 19.54 5.53
C THR A 101 0.42 20.84 5.35
N ASP A 102 -0.46 20.93 4.37
CA ASP A 102 -1.27 22.12 4.13
C ASP A 102 -2.22 22.38 5.30
N LYS A 103 -2.91 21.34 5.77
CA LYS A 103 -3.77 21.45 6.95
C LYS A 103 -2.97 21.79 8.19
N GLY A 104 -1.78 21.24 8.31
CA GLY A 104 -0.87 21.54 9.39
C GLY A 104 -0.48 23.01 9.41
N LYS A 105 -0.14 23.56 8.25
CA LYS A 105 0.15 24.98 8.12
C LYS A 105 -1.07 25.82 8.46
N THR A 106 -2.22 25.43 7.97
CA THR A 106 -3.48 26.12 8.25
C THR A 106 -3.78 26.07 9.75
N GLN A 107 -3.63 24.92 10.37
CA GLN A 107 -3.86 24.78 11.81
C GLN A 107 -2.86 25.57 12.64
N ILE A 108 -1.61 25.62 12.24
CA ILE A 108 -0.58 26.42 12.88
C ILE A 108 -0.96 27.90 12.79
N ASN A 109 -1.47 28.33 11.64
CA ASN A 109 -1.89 29.71 11.44
C ASN A 109 -3.11 30.05 12.29
N PHE A 110 -4.00 29.12 12.52
CA PHE A 110 -5.19 29.32 13.32
C PHE A 110 -4.94 29.08 14.81
N GLY A 111 -3.96 28.33 15.12
CA GLY A 111 -3.67 27.96 16.47
C GLY A 111 -2.38 28.45 16.99
#